data_5dfcd732b6f5024105d5f8ad6860f473
#
_entry.id   5dfcd732b6f5024105d5f8ad6860f473
#
_cell.length_a   1.000
_cell.length_b   1.000
_cell.length_c   1.000
_cell.angle_alpha   90.00
_cell.angle_beta   90.00
_cell.angle_gamma   90.00
#
_symmetry.space_group_name_H-M   'P 1'
#
loop_
_entity.id
_entity.type
_entity.pdbx_description
1 polymer ?
#
loop_
_entity_poly.entity_id
_entity_poly.type
_entity_poly.pdbx_seq_one_letter_code
_entity_poly.pdbx_strand_id
1 'polypeptide(L)'
;MIMPPFDEMNESDVREHILRPLLHDLGWKLGTSANIRTEITLTYGKSFLGRKDSKRDPDLVGRADYLCDLIGVARWVIEAKSPSQHLVRDDAEQAHTYASHPQVNATYFLLSNGRRFELYQTSYIDSPILAFDYADLEIRRNDLLEVVGPEALRMRHTGPFSPLVRRQSADGIGIASGWGPQAKIMGGWLLYKGIVKASPAFAKTLEIAVGRRAQVIGEYAYRTSGNEIRADLKVLQATVELDRLATLMNLGGYSISTSEQFVSNDRERPTIFGGQLFGQMPANVDLRAIPGSSKGTHLPWPINFVAEMRAVGFLDGTSLHGTFEYDIAYDMDFGPVPQQLHAFLRAQLQQSFHSIWGEFEIRLMTVGRSQLPANLDLFELS
;
A
#
# COMPACT_ATOMS: atom_id res chain seq x y z
N MET A 1 36.67 -3.83 5.47
CA MET A 1 35.94 -4.57 4.39
C MET A 1 36.84 -4.67 3.15
N ILE A 2 36.91 -5.82 2.49
CA ILE A 2 37.65 -5.98 1.23
C ILE A 2 36.78 -5.37 0.12
N MET A 3 37.41 -4.53 -0.71
CA MET A 3 36.67 -3.91 -1.84
C MET A 3 36.40 -4.97 -2.91
N PRO A 4 35.16 -5.11 -3.40
CA PRO A 4 34.83 -5.98 -4.51
C PRO A 4 35.55 -5.56 -5.81
N PRO A 5 35.81 -6.47 -6.73
CA PRO A 5 36.38 -6.16 -8.04
C PRO A 5 35.32 -5.56 -8.97
N PHE A 6 34.85 -4.36 -8.64
CA PHE A 6 33.72 -3.68 -9.32
C PHE A 6 33.88 -3.58 -10.83
N ASP A 7 35.12 -3.49 -11.33
CA ASP A 7 35.40 -3.35 -12.77
C ASP A 7 35.12 -4.66 -13.53
N GLU A 8 35.05 -5.79 -12.81
CA GLU A 8 34.74 -7.11 -13.36
C GLU A 8 33.31 -7.55 -13.13
N MET A 9 32.53 -6.75 -12.34
CA MET A 9 31.16 -7.07 -11.94
C MET A 9 30.14 -6.48 -12.91
N ASN A 10 29.08 -7.25 -13.15
CA ASN A 10 27.86 -6.79 -13.83
C ASN A 10 26.74 -6.54 -12.82
N GLU A 11 25.55 -6.17 -13.31
CA GLU A 11 24.36 -5.91 -12.48
C GLU A 11 23.93 -7.16 -11.68
N SER A 12 23.99 -8.35 -12.28
CA SER A 12 23.64 -9.59 -11.58
C SER A 12 24.61 -9.87 -10.43
N ASP A 13 25.91 -9.56 -10.61
CA ASP A 13 26.90 -9.70 -9.54
C ASP A 13 26.63 -8.73 -8.39
N VAL A 14 26.22 -7.50 -8.69
CA VAL A 14 25.80 -6.52 -7.67
C VAL A 14 24.63 -7.07 -6.86
N ARG A 15 23.63 -7.64 -7.53
CA ARG A 15 22.47 -8.25 -6.87
C ARG A 15 22.85 -9.38 -5.93
N GLU A 16 23.65 -10.33 -6.43
CA GLU A 16 23.96 -11.56 -5.67
C GLU A 16 25.06 -11.37 -4.63
N HIS A 17 26.08 -10.58 -4.90
CA HIS A 17 27.26 -10.48 -4.03
C HIS A 17 27.26 -9.28 -3.11
N ILE A 18 26.42 -8.26 -3.38
CA ILE A 18 26.35 -7.04 -2.58
C ILE A 18 24.96 -6.87 -1.95
N LEU A 19 23.92 -6.82 -2.77
CA LEU A 19 22.59 -6.48 -2.27
C LEU A 19 21.93 -7.64 -1.51
N ARG A 20 22.06 -8.88 -1.98
CA ARG A 20 21.47 -10.03 -1.28
C ARG A 20 22.09 -10.26 0.11
N PRO A 21 23.41 -10.24 0.31
CA PRO A 21 24.01 -10.28 1.64
C PRO A 21 23.54 -9.11 2.52
N LEU A 22 23.53 -7.89 1.98
CA LEU A 22 23.04 -6.72 2.70
C LEU A 22 21.59 -6.91 3.19
N LEU A 23 20.72 -7.42 2.33
CA LEU A 23 19.33 -7.71 2.70
C LEU A 23 19.23 -8.72 3.84
N HIS A 24 20.05 -9.78 3.81
CA HIS A 24 20.11 -10.76 4.87
C HIS A 24 20.58 -10.15 6.19
N ASP A 25 21.58 -9.28 6.15
CA ASP A 25 22.11 -8.57 7.31
C ASP A 25 21.07 -7.57 7.88
N LEU A 26 20.23 -7.00 7.03
CA LEU A 26 19.10 -6.15 7.44
C LEU A 26 17.89 -6.95 7.97
N GLY A 27 17.97 -8.29 7.96
CA GLY A 27 16.91 -9.16 8.51
C GLY A 27 15.86 -9.63 7.49
N TRP A 28 16.08 -9.37 6.20
CA TRP A 28 15.19 -9.81 5.13
C TRP A 28 15.57 -11.19 4.63
N LYS A 29 14.61 -12.14 4.56
CA LYS A 29 14.87 -13.52 4.15
C LYS A 29 13.69 -14.10 3.40
N LEU A 30 13.98 -14.87 2.34
CA LEU A 30 12.97 -15.60 1.58
C LEU A 30 12.16 -16.54 2.49
N GLY A 31 10.83 -16.51 2.34
CA GLY A 31 9.95 -17.43 3.06
C GLY A 31 9.67 -17.07 4.52
N THR A 32 10.04 -15.87 4.97
CA THR A 32 9.74 -15.36 6.32
C THR A 32 8.69 -14.25 6.28
N SER A 33 8.27 -13.75 7.45
CA SER A 33 7.39 -12.57 7.53
C SER A 33 8.03 -11.30 6.98
N ALA A 34 9.36 -11.22 6.96
CA ALA A 34 10.15 -10.21 6.26
C ALA A 34 10.71 -10.82 4.97
N ASN A 35 9.84 -10.96 3.98
CA ASN A 35 10.10 -11.75 2.78
C ASN A 35 10.85 -10.97 1.70
N ILE A 36 11.67 -11.68 0.93
CA ILE A 36 12.29 -11.16 -0.29
C ILE A 36 11.65 -11.84 -1.50
N ARG A 37 11.25 -11.06 -2.48
CA ARG A 37 10.88 -11.55 -3.82
C ARG A 37 11.82 -10.94 -4.84
N THR A 38 12.25 -11.75 -5.80
CA THR A 38 13.16 -11.32 -6.88
C THR A 38 12.39 -11.22 -8.19
N GLU A 39 12.82 -10.28 -9.03
CA GLU A 39 12.40 -10.23 -10.43
C GLU A 39 10.88 -10.10 -10.61
N ILE A 40 10.27 -9.19 -9.85
CA ILE A 40 8.83 -8.99 -9.88
C ILE A 40 8.42 -8.31 -11.18
N THR A 41 7.68 -9.04 -12.00
CA THR A 41 7.11 -8.48 -13.22
C THR A 41 5.90 -7.62 -12.90
N LEU A 42 5.96 -6.36 -13.28
CA LEU A 42 4.92 -5.36 -13.10
C LEU A 42 4.30 -5.02 -14.44
N THR A 43 2.99 -5.11 -14.54
CA THR A 43 2.27 -4.78 -15.76
C THR A 43 1.50 -3.47 -15.56
N TYR A 44 1.82 -2.47 -16.35
CA TYR A 44 1.13 -1.18 -16.33
C TYR A 44 -0.10 -1.26 -17.21
N GLY A 45 -1.27 -1.25 -16.58
CA GLY A 45 -2.55 -1.21 -17.28
C GLY A 45 -2.68 0.08 -18.11
N LYS A 46 -3.42 -0.02 -19.21
CA LYS A 46 -3.64 1.09 -20.16
C LYS A 46 -4.21 2.36 -19.54
N SER A 47 -4.99 2.22 -18.47
CA SER A 47 -5.58 3.33 -17.73
C SER A 47 -4.54 4.20 -17.00
N PHE A 48 -3.42 3.64 -16.59
CA PHE A 48 -2.36 4.37 -15.87
C PHE A 48 -1.58 5.34 -16.75
N LEU A 49 -1.49 5.04 -18.04
CA LEU A 49 -0.67 5.79 -19.00
C LEU A 49 -1.49 6.62 -19.99
N GLY A 50 -2.80 6.71 -19.77
CA GLY A 50 -3.69 7.44 -20.68
C GLY A 50 -3.75 6.86 -22.11
N ARG A 51 -3.43 5.58 -22.27
CA ARG A 51 -3.39 4.90 -23.57
C ARG A 51 -4.80 4.77 -24.15
N LYS A 52 -4.93 5.15 -25.42
CA LYS A 52 -6.22 5.22 -26.10
C LYS A 52 -6.52 4.00 -26.97
N ASP A 53 -5.52 3.23 -27.41
CA ASP A 53 -5.70 2.12 -28.35
C ASP A 53 -5.01 0.84 -27.89
N SER A 54 -5.83 -0.19 -27.59
CA SER A 54 -5.35 -1.48 -27.08
C SER A 54 -4.61 -2.32 -28.12
N LYS A 55 -4.78 -2.04 -29.41
CA LYS A 55 -4.18 -2.83 -30.50
C LYS A 55 -2.82 -2.26 -30.93
N ARG A 56 -2.58 -0.98 -30.68
CA ARG A 56 -1.36 -0.29 -31.10
C ARG A 56 -0.33 -0.13 -29.99
N ASP A 57 -0.76 -0.18 -28.72
CA ASP A 57 0.10 0.03 -27.58
C ASP A 57 0.22 -1.26 -26.76
N PRO A 58 1.32 -2.00 -26.84
CA PRO A 58 1.56 -3.16 -25.98
C PRO A 58 1.55 -2.73 -24.51
N ASP A 59 1.19 -3.65 -23.61
CA ASP A 59 1.29 -3.40 -22.18
C ASP A 59 2.77 -3.12 -21.84
N LEU A 60 3.02 -2.04 -21.09
CA LEU A 60 4.35 -1.80 -20.56
C LEU A 60 4.58 -2.76 -19.42
N VAL A 61 5.67 -3.50 -19.51
CA VAL A 61 6.10 -4.43 -18.49
C VAL A 61 7.38 -3.88 -17.89
N GLY A 62 7.37 -3.68 -16.58
CA GLY A 62 8.56 -3.37 -15.80
C GLY A 62 8.95 -4.57 -14.95
N ARG A 63 10.19 -4.60 -14.47
CA ARG A 63 10.69 -5.66 -13.61
C ARG A 63 11.56 -5.05 -12.52
N ALA A 64 11.09 -5.14 -11.29
CA ALA A 64 11.88 -4.74 -10.13
C ALA A 64 12.80 -5.90 -9.70
N ASP A 65 14.05 -5.61 -9.36
CA ASP A 65 15.03 -6.62 -8.96
C ASP A 65 14.66 -7.30 -7.66
N TYR A 66 14.39 -6.52 -6.62
CA TYR A 66 13.94 -7.03 -5.33
C TYR A 66 12.73 -6.26 -4.82
N LEU A 67 11.77 -7.00 -4.32
CA LEU A 67 10.69 -6.52 -3.48
C LEU A 67 10.84 -7.12 -2.09
N CYS A 68 11.10 -6.28 -1.12
CA CYS A 68 11.09 -6.62 0.29
C CYS A 68 9.69 -6.37 0.86
N ASP A 69 9.02 -7.44 1.27
CA ASP A 69 7.63 -7.45 1.69
C ASP A 69 7.55 -7.85 3.16
N LEU A 70 7.34 -6.87 4.05
CA LEU A 70 6.96 -7.14 5.42
C LEU A 70 5.46 -7.42 5.43
N ILE A 71 5.10 -8.70 5.40
CA ILE A 71 3.74 -9.19 5.15
C ILE A 71 2.73 -8.47 6.04
N GLY A 72 1.77 -7.79 5.39
CA GLY A 72 0.69 -7.05 6.06
C GLY A 72 1.12 -5.71 6.69
N VAL A 73 2.36 -5.25 6.49
CA VAL A 73 2.88 -4.03 7.14
C VAL A 73 3.41 -3.03 6.13
N ALA A 74 4.48 -3.36 5.40
CA ALA A 74 5.15 -2.41 4.53
C ALA A 74 5.95 -3.11 3.44
N ARG A 75 6.25 -2.37 2.37
CA ARG A 75 7.10 -2.84 1.27
C ARG A 75 8.13 -1.79 0.91
N TRP A 76 9.25 -2.25 0.39
CA TRP A 76 10.23 -1.42 -0.26
C TRP A 76 10.90 -2.17 -1.41
N VAL A 77 11.43 -1.42 -2.35
CA VAL A 77 12.00 -1.95 -3.61
C VAL A 77 13.48 -1.67 -3.67
N ILE A 78 14.22 -2.55 -4.35
CA ILE A 78 15.60 -2.30 -4.70
C ILE A 78 15.74 -2.45 -6.20
N GLU A 79 16.41 -1.48 -6.79
CA GLU A 79 16.81 -1.46 -8.18
C GLU A 79 18.34 -1.47 -8.25
N ALA A 80 18.88 -2.45 -8.93
CA ALA A 80 20.32 -2.60 -9.16
C ALA A 80 20.72 -2.02 -10.51
N LYS A 81 21.95 -1.56 -10.58
CA LYS A 81 22.61 -1.15 -11.83
C LYS A 81 24.03 -1.73 -11.88
N SER A 82 24.61 -1.77 -13.07
CA SER A 82 26.00 -2.19 -13.23
C SER A 82 26.95 -1.20 -12.53
N PRO A 83 28.06 -1.69 -11.91
CA PRO A 83 29.07 -0.82 -11.28
C PRO A 83 29.77 0.14 -12.26
N SER A 84 29.74 -0.16 -13.54
CA SER A 84 30.27 0.71 -14.59
C SER A 84 29.35 1.89 -14.94
N GLN A 85 28.11 1.87 -14.48
CA GLN A 85 27.10 2.87 -14.74
C GLN A 85 27.04 3.87 -13.56
N HIS A 86 27.11 5.16 -13.86
CA HIS A 86 26.79 6.18 -12.85
C HIS A 86 25.28 6.23 -12.63
N LEU A 87 24.87 6.32 -11.38
CA LEU A 87 23.46 6.51 -11.04
C LEU A 87 23.01 7.91 -11.48
N VAL A 88 21.93 7.97 -12.23
CA VAL A 88 21.37 9.21 -12.76
C VAL A 88 19.92 9.35 -12.34
N ARG A 89 19.35 10.53 -12.54
CA ARG A 89 17.94 10.83 -12.18
C ARG A 89 16.95 9.87 -12.83
N ASP A 90 17.18 9.49 -14.08
CA ASP A 90 16.31 8.57 -14.81
C ASP A 90 16.25 7.18 -14.14
N ASP A 91 17.35 6.72 -13.55
CA ASP A 91 17.40 5.47 -12.79
C ASP A 91 16.53 5.56 -11.52
N ALA A 92 16.58 6.70 -10.83
CA ALA A 92 15.73 6.95 -9.67
C ALA A 92 14.24 7.04 -10.06
N GLU A 93 13.91 7.65 -11.19
CA GLU A 93 12.56 7.71 -11.73
C GLU A 93 12.04 6.32 -12.14
N GLN A 94 12.91 5.48 -12.70
CA GLN A 94 12.59 4.08 -12.99
C GLN A 94 12.27 3.30 -11.71
N ALA A 95 13.16 3.37 -10.71
CA ALA A 95 12.96 2.68 -9.42
C ALA A 95 11.72 3.20 -8.69
N HIS A 96 11.48 4.52 -8.73
CA HIS A 96 10.28 5.15 -8.21
C HIS A 96 9.00 4.61 -8.90
N THR A 97 9.05 4.45 -10.23
CA THR A 97 7.93 3.90 -10.99
C THR A 97 7.56 2.49 -10.51
N TYR A 98 8.56 1.66 -10.21
CA TYR A 98 8.31 0.32 -9.63
C TYR A 98 7.80 0.40 -8.19
N ALA A 99 8.39 1.26 -7.36
CA ALA A 99 7.97 1.46 -5.98
C ALA A 99 6.53 1.97 -5.86
N SER A 100 6.16 2.91 -6.74
CA SER A 100 4.82 3.53 -6.80
C SER A 100 3.79 2.65 -7.50
N HIS A 101 4.21 1.53 -8.12
CA HIS A 101 3.27 0.67 -8.83
C HIS A 101 2.19 0.17 -7.86
N PRO A 102 0.90 0.19 -8.24
CA PRO A 102 -0.20 -0.19 -7.34
C PRO A 102 -0.06 -1.57 -6.69
N GLN A 103 0.51 -2.55 -7.41
CA GLN A 103 0.77 -3.89 -6.86
C GLN A 103 1.94 -3.95 -5.88
N VAL A 104 2.83 -2.95 -5.89
CA VAL A 104 4.01 -2.87 -5.04
C VAL A 104 3.76 -1.93 -3.87
N ASN A 105 3.39 -0.69 -4.16
CA ASN A 105 3.14 0.39 -3.20
C ASN A 105 4.18 0.40 -2.08
N ALA A 106 5.42 0.52 -2.47
CA ALA A 106 6.52 0.56 -1.54
C ALA A 106 6.63 1.93 -0.89
N THR A 107 6.97 1.96 0.39
CA THR A 107 7.24 3.21 1.12
C THR A 107 8.59 3.80 0.76
N TYR A 108 9.56 2.93 0.43
CA TYR A 108 10.93 3.29 0.09
C TYR A 108 11.41 2.53 -1.13
N PHE A 109 12.42 3.08 -1.79
CA PHE A 109 13.21 2.34 -2.75
C PHE A 109 14.71 2.66 -2.60
N LEU A 110 15.54 1.65 -2.83
CA LEU A 110 16.98 1.75 -2.88
C LEU A 110 17.43 1.60 -4.32
N LEU A 111 18.21 2.56 -4.78
CA LEU A 111 18.92 2.49 -6.04
C LEU A 111 20.40 2.24 -5.74
N SER A 112 21.03 1.24 -6.38
CA SER A 112 22.44 0.95 -6.17
C SER A 112 23.11 0.34 -7.39
N ASN A 113 24.34 0.78 -7.67
CA ASN A 113 25.24 0.13 -8.62
C ASN A 113 26.34 -0.66 -7.90
N GLY A 114 26.19 -0.96 -6.63
CA GLY A 114 27.18 -1.63 -5.79
C GLY A 114 28.25 -0.69 -5.24
N ARG A 115 28.69 0.32 -6.00
CA ARG A 115 29.64 1.35 -5.54
C ARG A 115 28.97 2.43 -4.71
N ARG A 116 27.74 2.81 -5.10
CA ARG A 116 26.92 3.85 -4.50
C ARG A 116 25.57 3.27 -4.11
N PHE A 117 25.03 3.75 -2.98
CA PHE A 117 23.72 3.41 -2.43
C PHE A 117 22.94 4.70 -2.22
N GLU A 118 21.71 4.75 -2.72
CA GLU A 118 20.80 5.88 -2.58
C GLU A 118 19.41 5.40 -2.19
N LEU A 119 19.02 5.63 -0.94
CA LEU A 119 17.71 5.28 -0.42
C LEU A 119 16.78 6.48 -0.52
N TYR A 120 15.65 6.28 -1.14
CA TYR A 120 14.63 7.30 -1.34
C TYR A 120 13.34 6.92 -0.59
N GLN A 121 12.61 7.94 -0.18
CA GLN A 121 11.21 7.77 0.17
C GLN A 121 10.37 7.88 -1.11
N THR A 122 9.44 6.93 -1.34
CA THR A 122 8.64 6.91 -2.58
C THR A 122 7.80 8.17 -2.78
N SER A 123 7.39 8.83 -1.71
CA SER A 123 6.67 10.11 -1.79
C SER A 123 7.57 11.32 -2.09
N TYR A 124 8.91 11.15 -2.17
CA TYR A 124 9.86 12.23 -2.39
C TYR A 124 11.11 11.74 -3.10
N ILE A 125 11.18 11.97 -4.40
CA ILE A 125 12.24 11.47 -5.31
C ILE A 125 13.34 12.50 -5.58
N ASP A 126 13.18 13.77 -5.19
CA ASP A 126 14.13 14.82 -5.56
C ASP A 126 15.51 14.68 -4.92
N SER A 127 15.57 14.02 -3.77
CA SER A 127 16.84 13.68 -3.12
C SER A 127 16.72 12.41 -2.29
N PRO A 128 17.79 11.59 -2.23
CA PRO A 128 17.81 10.43 -1.34
C PRO A 128 17.78 10.88 0.12
N ILE A 129 17.10 10.09 0.98
CA ILE A 129 17.12 10.29 2.43
C ILE A 129 18.41 9.76 3.06
N LEU A 130 19.05 8.78 2.40
CA LEU A 130 20.39 8.27 2.72
C LEU A 130 21.16 8.09 1.42
N ALA A 131 22.40 8.54 1.39
CA ALA A 131 23.30 8.33 0.25
C ALA A 131 24.74 8.13 0.75
N PHE A 132 25.39 7.04 0.31
CA PHE A 132 26.74 6.68 0.74
C PHE A 132 27.42 5.75 -0.26
N ASP A 133 28.73 5.66 -0.17
CA ASP A 133 29.54 4.77 -1.01
C ASP A 133 29.79 3.41 -0.32
N TYR A 134 30.15 2.41 -1.09
CA TYR A 134 30.41 1.06 -0.57
C TYR A 134 31.42 1.04 0.58
N ALA A 135 32.42 1.91 0.55
CA ALA A 135 33.42 2.02 1.62
C ALA A 135 32.78 2.31 2.99
N ASP A 136 31.66 3.00 3.00
CA ASP A 136 30.91 3.36 4.23
C ASP A 136 29.80 2.37 4.58
N LEU A 137 29.59 1.33 3.76
CA LEU A 137 28.44 0.41 3.91
C LEU A 137 28.36 -0.21 5.32
N GLU A 138 29.50 -0.61 5.89
CA GLU A 138 29.56 -1.21 7.23
C GLU A 138 29.06 -0.24 8.32
N ILE A 139 29.43 1.02 8.22
CA ILE A 139 29.04 2.07 9.16
C ILE A 139 27.58 2.46 8.92
N ARG A 140 27.19 2.62 7.64
CA ARG A 140 25.86 3.06 7.23
C ARG A 140 24.78 1.96 7.26
N ARG A 141 25.19 0.72 7.48
CA ARG A 141 24.25 -0.41 7.61
C ARG A 141 23.25 -0.19 8.72
N ASN A 142 23.66 0.40 9.84
CA ASN A 142 22.74 0.71 10.95
C ASN A 142 21.72 1.78 10.55
N ASP A 143 22.13 2.79 9.78
CA ASP A 143 21.21 3.80 9.27
C ASP A 143 20.15 3.17 8.33
N LEU A 144 20.56 2.23 7.47
CA LEU A 144 19.63 1.45 6.67
C LEU A 144 18.70 0.58 7.52
N LEU A 145 19.24 -0.08 8.55
CA LEU A 145 18.46 -0.93 9.46
C LEU A 145 17.38 -0.12 10.17
N GLU A 146 17.69 1.10 10.60
CA GLU A 146 16.74 2.03 11.23
C GLU A 146 15.65 2.55 10.28
N VAL A 147 15.90 2.53 8.96
CA VAL A 147 14.92 3.01 7.97
C VAL A 147 14.13 1.86 7.36
N VAL A 148 14.81 0.84 6.84
CA VAL A 148 14.19 -0.24 6.05
C VAL A 148 14.34 -1.62 6.68
N GLY A 149 14.85 -1.72 7.89
CA GLY A 149 14.85 -2.97 8.66
C GLY A 149 13.42 -3.40 9.00
N PRO A 150 13.13 -4.71 9.06
CA PRO A 150 11.78 -5.22 9.33
C PRO A 150 11.18 -4.66 10.63
N GLU A 151 11.96 -4.57 11.69
CA GLU A 151 11.50 -4.03 12.96
C GLU A 151 11.24 -2.52 12.90
N ALA A 152 12.13 -1.77 12.24
CA ALA A 152 11.95 -0.33 12.03
C ALA A 152 10.69 -0.03 11.22
N LEU A 153 10.44 -0.80 10.16
CA LEU A 153 9.20 -0.67 9.39
C LEU A 153 7.97 -1.06 10.22
N ARG A 154 8.06 -2.14 11.01
CA ARG A 154 6.98 -2.54 11.92
C ARG A 154 6.68 -1.44 12.93
N MET A 155 7.70 -0.90 13.59
CA MET A 155 7.55 0.18 14.55
C MET A 155 6.99 1.47 13.94
N ARG A 156 7.29 1.78 12.67
CA ARG A 156 6.71 2.95 11.98
C ARG A 156 5.24 2.79 11.66
N HIS A 157 4.80 1.56 11.37
CA HIS A 157 3.39 1.29 11.12
C HIS A 157 2.57 1.06 12.40
N THR A 158 3.25 0.79 13.53
CA THR A 158 2.60 0.49 14.82
C THR A 158 3.16 1.28 16.00
N GLY A 159 4.24 2.01 15.83
CA GLY A 159 5.01 2.67 16.88
C GLY A 159 5.31 4.16 16.63
N PRO A 160 6.12 4.80 17.47
CA PRO A 160 6.45 6.20 17.33
C PRO A 160 7.26 6.49 16.06
N PHE A 161 6.96 7.61 15.43
CA PHE A 161 7.58 8.08 14.20
C PHE A 161 9.09 8.29 14.31
N SER A 162 9.86 7.74 13.37
CA SER A 162 11.30 7.98 13.31
C SER A 162 11.64 9.35 12.73
N PRO A 163 12.47 10.15 13.42
CA PRO A 163 12.86 11.48 12.94
C PRO A 163 13.70 11.48 11.65
N LEU A 164 14.26 10.32 11.24
CA LEU A 164 15.05 10.20 10.01
C LEU A 164 14.20 10.32 8.73
N VAL A 165 12.89 10.12 8.83
CA VAL A 165 11.95 10.13 7.69
C VAL A 165 11.13 11.42 7.70
N ARG A 166 11.76 12.55 7.92
CA ARG A 166 11.07 13.85 7.83
C ARG A 166 10.93 14.25 6.37
N ARG A 167 9.71 14.52 5.93
CA ARG A 167 9.48 15.29 4.72
C ARG A 167 10.14 16.64 4.87
N GLN A 168 11.10 16.93 4.01
CA GLN A 168 11.59 18.29 3.85
C GLN A 168 10.60 19.01 2.95
N SER A 169 10.03 20.10 3.42
CA SER A 169 9.39 21.14 2.61
C SER A 169 7.95 20.95 2.10
N ALA A 170 7.16 19.98 2.47
CA ALA A 170 5.74 20.02 2.15
C ALA A 170 4.92 20.55 3.35
N ASP A 171 4.30 21.69 3.21
CA ASP A 171 3.32 22.19 4.18
C ASP A 171 2.02 21.38 4.08
N GLY A 172 1.26 21.27 5.15
CA GLY A 172 0.02 20.54 5.19
C GLY A 172 -0.66 20.61 6.56
N ILE A 173 -1.68 19.80 6.77
CA ILE A 173 -2.30 19.67 8.08
C ILE A 173 -1.37 18.87 9.00
N GLY A 174 -0.70 19.57 9.93
CA GLY A 174 -0.02 18.97 11.05
C GLY A 174 -1.01 18.60 12.13
N ILE A 175 -1.36 17.34 12.21
CA ILE A 175 -2.20 16.84 13.30
C ILE A 175 -1.29 16.63 14.50
N ALA A 176 -1.43 17.46 15.54
CA ALA A 176 -0.56 17.42 16.70
C ALA A 176 -0.59 16.06 17.39
N SER A 177 0.56 15.61 17.90
CA SER A 177 0.65 14.42 18.69
C SER A 177 -0.12 14.59 20.00
N GLY A 178 -0.82 13.58 20.39
CA GLY A 178 -1.55 13.52 21.64
C GLY A 178 -2.99 14.00 21.51
N TRP A 179 -3.85 13.41 22.07
CA TRP A 179 -5.07 13.67 22.75
C TRP A 179 -6.06 14.57 22.00
N GLY A 180 -6.66 14.05 21.00
CA GLY A 180 -7.84 14.60 20.40
C GLY A 180 -7.78 14.80 18.90
N PRO A 181 -8.95 14.66 18.23
CA PRO A 181 -9.07 14.84 16.82
C PRO A 181 -8.69 16.28 16.44
N GLN A 182 -7.97 16.40 15.35
CA GLN A 182 -7.48 17.69 14.85
C GLN A 182 -8.20 18.13 13.58
N ALA A 183 -8.84 17.20 12.88
CA ALA A 183 -9.64 17.51 11.72
C ALA A 183 -10.95 16.73 11.76
N LYS A 184 -12.07 17.42 11.62
CA LYS A 184 -13.38 16.81 11.44
C LYS A 184 -13.57 16.46 9.97
N ILE A 185 -14.08 15.25 9.71
CA ILE A 185 -14.43 14.79 8.38
C ILE A 185 -15.84 15.28 8.05
N MET A 186 -15.92 16.15 7.06
CA MET A 186 -17.19 16.76 6.62
C MET A 186 -17.92 15.93 5.57
N GLY A 187 -17.36 14.75 5.24
CA GLY A 187 -17.83 13.84 4.20
C GLY A 187 -16.95 13.88 2.97
N GLY A 188 -17.27 13.04 2.01
CA GLY A 188 -16.50 12.90 0.77
C GLY A 188 -17.12 11.89 -0.18
N TRP A 189 -16.34 11.50 -1.16
CA TRP A 189 -16.73 10.47 -2.12
C TRP A 189 -15.52 9.64 -2.59
N LEU A 190 -15.81 8.42 -3.00
CA LEU A 190 -14.92 7.56 -3.79
C LEU A 190 -15.53 7.36 -5.16
N LEU A 191 -14.75 7.49 -6.21
CA LEU A 191 -15.14 7.19 -7.58
C LEU A 191 -14.33 6.01 -8.10
N TYR A 192 -14.95 4.87 -8.29
CA TYR A 192 -14.31 3.70 -8.85
C TYR A 192 -14.05 3.91 -10.34
N LYS A 193 -12.79 3.83 -10.76
CA LYS A 193 -12.37 4.11 -12.15
C LYS A 193 -12.16 2.86 -12.97
N GLY A 194 -11.71 1.77 -12.35
CA GLY A 194 -11.42 0.56 -13.09
C GLY A 194 -11.07 -0.63 -12.21
N ILE A 195 -11.00 -1.76 -12.87
CA ILE A 195 -10.61 -3.04 -12.32
C ILE A 195 -9.26 -3.39 -12.91
N VAL A 196 -8.25 -3.56 -12.06
CA VAL A 196 -6.91 -3.96 -12.51
C VAL A 196 -6.88 -5.47 -12.77
N LYS A 197 -7.50 -6.23 -11.87
CA LYS A 197 -7.60 -7.68 -11.94
C LYS A 197 -8.88 -8.15 -11.26
N ALA A 198 -9.59 -9.07 -11.89
CA ALA A 198 -10.74 -9.74 -11.27
C ALA A 198 -10.86 -11.16 -11.77
N SER A 199 -11.29 -12.07 -10.90
CA SER A 199 -11.74 -13.38 -11.36
C SER A 199 -13.04 -13.24 -12.17
N PRO A 200 -13.29 -14.12 -13.15
CA PRO A 200 -14.51 -14.07 -13.95
C PRO A 200 -15.80 -14.10 -13.13
N ALA A 201 -15.77 -14.71 -11.95
CA ALA A 201 -16.91 -14.82 -11.05
C ALA A 201 -17.34 -13.48 -10.45
N PHE A 202 -16.39 -12.60 -10.17
CA PHE A 202 -16.64 -11.31 -9.52
C PHE A 202 -16.49 -10.10 -10.46
N ALA A 203 -15.96 -10.29 -11.67
CA ALA A 203 -15.76 -9.20 -12.61
C ALA A 203 -17.04 -8.39 -12.85
N LYS A 204 -18.15 -9.08 -13.11
CA LYS A 204 -19.47 -8.43 -13.32
C LYS A 204 -19.95 -7.63 -12.11
N THR A 205 -19.70 -8.13 -10.89
CA THR A 205 -20.07 -7.44 -9.65
C THR A 205 -19.26 -6.15 -9.49
N LEU A 206 -17.96 -6.23 -9.78
CA LEU A 206 -17.06 -5.07 -9.69
C LEU A 206 -17.32 -4.05 -10.80
N GLU A 207 -17.69 -4.50 -12.00
CA GLU A 207 -18.10 -3.63 -13.12
C GLU A 207 -19.28 -2.72 -12.76
N ILE A 208 -20.18 -3.18 -11.88
CA ILE A 208 -21.29 -2.36 -11.39
C ILE A 208 -20.79 -1.13 -10.62
N ALA A 209 -19.64 -1.22 -9.96
CA ALA A 209 -19.07 -0.11 -9.20
C ALA A 209 -18.37 0.92 -10.10
N VAL A 210 -17.81 0.49 -11.23
CA VAL A 210 -17.03 1.36 -12.11
C VAL A 210 -17.85 2.53 -12.64
N GLY A 211 -17.27 3.73 -12.57
CA GLY A 211 -17.92 4.98 -12.97
C GLY A 211 -18.92 5.54 -11.95
N ARG A 212 -19.11 4.89 -10.80
CA ARG A 212 -20.04 5.32 -9.75
C ARG A 212 -19.32 5.92 -8.56
N ARG A 213 -19.96 6.88 -7.92
CA ARG A 213 -19.49 7.50 -6.68
C ARG A 213 -20.15 6.85 -5.48
N ALA A 214 -19.33 6.40 -4.54
CA ALA A 214 -19.76 6.03 -3.20
C ALA A 214 -19.53 7.21 -2.26
N GLN A 215 -20.42 7.41 -1.28
CA GLN A 215 -20.29 8.47 -0.29
C GLN A 215 -19.35 8.02 0.83
N VAL A 216 -18.41 8.88 1.22
CA VAL A 216 -17.56 8.69 2.39
C VAL A 216 -18.10 9.52 3.53
N ILE A 217 -18.27 8.89 4.68
CA ILE A 217 -18.57 9.56 5.95
C ILE A 217 -17.54 9.14 6.99
N GLY A 218 -17.29 9.98 7.96
CA GLY A 218 -16.37 9.75 9.06
C GLY A 218 -16.56 10.83 10.11
N GLU A 219 -15.94 10.67 11.27
CA GLU A 219 -16.03 11.66 12.32
C GLU A 219 -14.81 12.57 12.34
N TYR A 220 -13.64 12.00 12.57
CA TYR A 220 -12.41 12.77 12.73
C TYR A 220 -11.20 12.04 12.13
N ALA A 221 -10.22 12.85 11.71
CA ALA A 221 -8.84 12.41 11.52
C ALA A 221 -8.02 12.87 12.74
N TYR A 222 -7.26 11.97 13.33
CA TYR A 222 -6.54 12.19 14.58
C TYR A 222 -5.17 11.50 14.58
N ARG A 223 -4.31 11.91 15.49
CA ARG A 223 -3.03 11.25 15.71
C ARG A 223 -3.16 10.26 16.86
N THR A 224 -2.79 9.01 16.59
CA THR A 224 -2.78 7.94 17.59
C THR A 224 -1.60 8.08 18.55
N SER A 225 -1.62 7.32 19.65
CA SER A 225 -0.47 7.20 20.57
C SER A 225 0.78 6.62 19.88
N GLY A 226 0.59 5.79 18.85
CA GLY A 226 1.65 5.28 17.97
C GLY A 226 2.16 6.28 16.94
N ASN A 227 1.74 7.55 17.05
CA ASN A 227 2.15 8.65 16.18
C ASN A 227 1.69 8.56 14.71
N GLU A 228 0.72 7.70 14.40
CA GLU A 228 0.07 7.66 13.10
C GLU A 228 -1.04 8.71 13.01
N ILE A 229 -1.22 9.32 11.83
CA ILE A 229 -2.46 10.04 11.51
C ILE A 229 -3.45 9.00 11.01
N ARG A 230 -4.57 8.89 11.70
CA ARG A 230 -5.60 7.90 11.44
C ARG A 230 -6.96 8.53 11.22
N ALA A 231 -7.76 7.93 10.34
CA ALA A 231 -9.17 8.26 10.18
C ALA A 231 -9.99 6.98 10.03
N ASP A 232 -11.10 6.89 10.76
CA ASP A 232 -12.06 5.82 10.63
C ASP A 232 -13.20 6.31 9.74
N LEU A 233 -13.40 5.62 8.63
CA LEU A 233 -14.31 6.00 7.55
C LEU A 233 -15.36 4.92 7.35
N LYS A 234 -16.54 5.33 6.93
CA LYS A 234 -17.58 4.44 6.43
C LYS A 234 -17.89 4.82 4.99
N VAL A 235 -17.96 3.83 4.11
CA VAL A 235 -18.31 4.01 2.71
C VAL A 235 -19.75 3.54 2.51
N LEU A 236 -20.62 4.46 2.11
CA LEU A 236 -21.99 4.16 1.70
C LEU A 236 -21.94 3.88 0.20
N GLN A 237 -22.27 2.67 -0.18
CA GLN A 237 -22.11 2.21 -1.54
C GLN A 237 -22.98 2.95 -2.54
N ALA A 238 -22.52 3.02 -3.79
CA ALA A 238 -23.14 3.80 -4.84
C ALA A 238 -24.48 3.24 -5.34
N THR A 239 -24.76 1.98 -5.09
CA THR A 239 -25.99 1.31 -5.51
C THR A 239 -26.52 0.38 -4.42
N VAL A 240 -27.83 0.09 -4.49
CA VAL A 240 -28.49 -0.84 -3.57
C VAL A 240 -27.87 -2.24 -3.63
N GLU A 241 -27.43 -2.67 -4.82
CA GLU A 241 -26.81 -3.98 -5.03
C GLU A 241 -25.44 -4.05 -4.31
N LEU A 242 -24.63 -3.02 -4.43
CA LEU A 242 -23.34 -2.94 -3.76
C LEU A 242 -23.50 -2.79 -2.24
N ASP A 243 -24.51 -2.05 -1.80
CA ASP A 243 -24.80 -1.91 -0.37
C ASP A 243 -25.28 -3.23 0.24
N ARG A 244 -26.12 -3.98 -0.47
CA ARG A 244 -26.49 -5.34 -0.06
C ARG A 244 -25.28 -6.27 0.00
N LEU A 245 -24.39 -6.17 -0.97
CA LEU A 245 -23.17 -6.97 -0.95
C LEU A 245 -22.30 -6.60 0.26
N ALA A 246 -22.09 -5.32 0.52
CA ALA A 246 -21.34 -4.84 1.67
C ALA A 246 -21.97 -5.34 2.99
N THR A 247 -23.29 -5.32 3.10
CA THR A 247 -24.02 -5.85 4.25
C THR A 247 -23.84 -7.37 4.37
N LEU A 248 -23.99 -8.10 3.26
CA LEU A 248 -23.79 -9.55 3.22
C LEU A 248 -22.37 -9.96 3.64
N MET A 249 -21.39 -9.18 3.22
CA MET A 249 -19.98 -9.41 3.54
C MET A 249 -19.60 -8.86 4.93
N ASN A 250 -20.56 -8.33 5.67
CA ASN A 250 -20.35 -7.73 6.99
C ASN A 250 -19.19 -6.70 6.96
N LEU A 251 -19.17 -5.86 5.92
CA LEU A 251 -18.21 -4.78 5.78
C LEU A 251 -18.55 -3.67 6.78
N GLY A 252 -17.71 -3.53 7.80
CA GLY A 252 -17.79 -2.45 8.79
C GLY A 252 -17.31 -1.11 8.25
N GLY A 253 -16.54 -0.42 9.04
CA GLY A 253 -15.83 0.80 8.64
C GLY A 253 -14.45 0.48 8.08
N TYR A 254 -13.87 1.48 7.43
CA TYR A 254 -12.50 1.48 6.95
C TYR A 254 -11.64 2.30 7.89
N SER A 255 -10.50 1.78 8.29
CA SER A 255 -9.51 2.55 9.00
C SER A 255 -8.35 2.83 8.04
N ILE A 256 -8.05 4.10 7.84
CA ILE A 256 -6.89 4.53 7.05
C ILE A 256 -5.91 5.25 7.94
N SER A 257 -4.63 5.03 7.71
CA SER A 257 -3.57 5.70 8.46
C SER A 257 -2.38 6.05 7.61
N THR A 258 -1.58 6.99 8.12
CA THR A 258 -0.25 7.31 7.61
C THR A 258 0.69 7.55 8.77
N SER A 259 1.92 7.07 8.66
CA SER A 259 3.00 7.36 9.61
C SER A 259 3.66 8.73 9.39
N GLU A 260 3.19 9.49 8.40
CA GLU A 260 3.73 10.80 8.08
C GLU A 260 3.43 11.83 9.18
N GLN A 261 4.30 12.83 9.30
CA GLN A 261 4.18 13.85 10.32
C GLN A 261 2.99 14.81 10.09
N PHE A 262 2.57 14.96 8.84
CA PHE A 262 1.44 15.77 8.42
C PHE A 262 0.87 15.25 7.10
N VAL A 263 -0.34 15.65 6.78
CA VAL A 263 -0.95 15.43 5.46
C VAL A 263 -0.53 16.56 4.54
N SER A 264 0.15 16.23 3.45
CA SER A 264 0.76 17.19 2.52
C SER A 264 -0.28 18.01 1.76
N ASN A 265 0.03 19.28 1.47
CA ASN A 265 -0.66 20.12 0.50
C ASN A 265 0.08 20.21 -0.85
N ASP A 266 1.16 19.48 -1.01
CA ASP A 266 1.93 19.43 -2.24
C ASP A 266 1.46 18.27 -3.12
N ARG A 267 0.97 18.57 -4.31
CA ARG A 267 0.50 17.58 -5.27
C ARG A 267 1.62 16.68 -5.78
N GLU A 268 2.84 17.21 -5.88
CA GLU A 268 4.00 16.45 -6.36
C GLU A 268 4.60 15.58 -5.25
N ARG A 269 4.25 15.88 -3.99
CA ARG A 269 4.70 15.16 -2.80
C ARG A 269 3.52 14.75 -1.93
N PRO A 270 2.59 13.95 -2.46
CA PRO A 270 1.39 13.57 -1.75
C PRO A 270 1.71 12.67 -0.56
N THR A 271 0.81 12.63 0.41
CA THR A 271 0.87 11.69 1.52
C THR A 271 0.38 10.31 1.08
N ILE A 272 1.06 9.27 1.56
CA ILE A 272 0.68 7.88 1.35
C ILE A 272 -0.09 7.39 2.57
N PHE A 273 -1.26 6.80 2.31
CA PHE A 273 -2.13 6.21 3.32
C PHE A 273 -2.24 4.71 3.07
N GLY A 274 -2.23 3.95 4.15
CA GLY A 274 -2.59 2.54 4.16
C GLY A 274 -3.88 2.30 4.93
N GLY A 275 -4.55 1.21 4.65
CA GLY A 275 -5.72 0.78 5.40
C GLY A 275 -6.05 -0.68 5.16
N GLN A 276 -6.76 -1.27 6.11
CA GLN A 276 -7.24 -2.64 6.00
C GLN A 276 -8.72 -2.68 6.34
N LEU A 277 -9.42 -3.53 5.62
CA LEU A 277 -10.81 -3.85 5.86
C LEU A 277 -10.94 -5.36 5.97
N PHE A 278 -11.58 -5.80 7.02
CA PHE A 278 -11.92 -7.20 7.24
C PHE A 278 -13.41 -7.41 7.05
N GLY A 279 -13.77 -8.50 6.42
CA GLY A 279 -15.14 -8.90 6.29
C GLY A 279 -15.29 -10.41 6.26
N GLN A 280 -16.51 -10.88 6.46
CA GLN A 280 -16.84 -12.28 6.42
C GLN A 280 -18.20 -12.48 5.77
N MET A 281 -18.25 -13.25 4.70
CA MET A 281 -19.50 -13.78 4.18
C MET A 281 -19.84 -15.05 4.95
N PRO A 282 -21.00 -15.13 5.59
CA PRO A 282 -21.38 -16.30 6.39
C PRO A 282 -21.56 -17.56 5.52
N ALA A 283 -21.51 -18.72 6.14
CA ALA A 283 -21.87 -19.98 5.48
C ALA A 283 -23.33 -19.99 5.02
N ASN A 284 -23.62 -20.82 4.03
CA ASN A 284 -24.96 -21.05 3.46
C ASN A 284 -25.59 -19.82 2.78
N VAL A 285 -24.79 -18.87 2.36
CA VAL A 285 -25.26 -17.75 1.54
C VAL A 285 -25.65 -18.25 0.16
N ASP A 286 -26.85 -17.86 -0.27
CA ASP A 286 -27.28 -18.04 -1.66
C ASP A 286 -26.50 -17.08 -2.56
N LEU A 287 -25.71 -17.63 -3.48
CA LEU A 287 -24.90 -16.83 -4.41
C LEU A 287 -25.74 -15.92 -5.32
N ARG A 288 -27.06 -16.18 -5.47
CA ARG A 288 -27.98 -15.26 -6.16
C ARG A 288 -28.09 -13.90 -5.46
N ALA A 289 -27.77 -13.84 -4.17
CA ALA A 289 -27.70 -12.57 -3.45
C ALA A 289 -26.50 -11.70 -3.86
N ILE A 290 -25.50 -12.27 -4.54
CA ILE A 290 -24.33 -11.56 -5.05
C ILE A 290 -24.68 -10.98 -6.42
N PRO A 291 -24.59 -9.66 -6.60
CA PRO A 291 -24.85 -9.00 -7.88
C PRO A 291 -23.98 -9.58 -9.00
N GLY A 292 -24.59 -9.89 -10.12
CA GLY A 292 -23.90 -10.47 -11.30
C GLY A 292 -23.75 -12.00 -11.27
N SER A 293 -24.10 -12.67 -10.16
CA SER A 293 -24.15 -14.14 -10.11
C SER A 293 -25.45 -14.66 -10.71
N SER A 294 -25.34 -15.59 -11.65
CA SER A 294 -26.51 -16.23 -12.33
C SER A 294 -26.86 -17.61 -11.77
N LYS A 295 -26.04 -18.17 -10.90
CA LYS A 295 -26.19 -19.54 -10.41
C LYS A 295 -26.66 -19.57 -8.95
N GLY A 296 -27.82 -20.20 -8.72
CA GLY A 296 -28.30 -20.52 -7.38
C GLY A 296 -27.49 -21.65 -6.76
N THR A 297 -26.40 -21.35 -6.12
CA THR A 297 -25.59 -22.28 -5.36
C THR A 297 -25.37 -21.68 -3.99
N HIS A 298 -25.59 -22.44 -2.94
CA HIS A 298 -25.26 -22.05 -1.59
C HIS A 298 -23.76 -22.33 -1.35
N LEU A 299 -23.07 -21.36 -0.76
CA LEU A 299 -21.72 -21.58 -0.25
C LEU A 299 -21.84 -22.25 1.10
N PRO A 300 -21.39 -23.51 1.24
CA PRO A 300 -21.53 -24.24 2.50
C PRO A 300 -20.58 -23.74 3.60
N TRP A 301 -19.57 -22.93 3.23
CA TRP A 301 -18.53 -22.45 4.13
C TRP A 301 -18.53 -20.93 4.22
N PRO A 302 -18.10 -20.36 5.35
CA PRO A 302 -17.85 -18.93 5.44
C PRO A 302 -16.63 -18.56 4.58
N ILE A 303 -16.65 -17.36 4.00
CA ILE A 303 -15.51 -16.77 3.31
C ILE A 303 -15.06 -15.57 4.10
N ASN A 304 -13.84 -15.62 4.60
CA ASN A 304 -13.18 -14.46 5.16
C ASN A 304 -12.48 -13.71 4.03
N PHE A 305 -12.46 -12.39 4.10
CA PHE A 305 -11.67 -11.60 3.18
C PHE A 305 -10.98 -10.46 3.92
N VAL A 306 -9.85 -10.08 3.37
CA VAL A 306 -9.09 -8.91 3.77
C VAL A 306 -8.95 -8.05 2.53
N ALA A 307 -9.39 -6.80 2.63
CA ALA A 307 -9.10 -5.81 1.62
C ALA A 307 -8.01 -4.88 2.17
N GLU A 308 -6.89 -4.83 1.49
CA GLU A 308 -5.85 -3.83 1.73
C GLU A 308 -6.13 -2.62 0.86
N MET A 309 -6.30 -1.47 1.49
CA MET A 309 -6.42 -0.20 0.80
C MET A 309 -5.10 0.54 0.82
N ARG A 310 -4.78 1.13 -0.30
CA ARG A 310 -3.66 2.03 -0.50
C ARG A 310 -4.18 3.29 -1.14
N ALA A 311 -3.79 4.43 -0.60
CA ALA A 311 -4.20 5.70 -1.15
C ALA A 311 -3.03 6.69 -1.16
N VAL A 312 -3.05 7.56 -2.14
CA VAL A 312 -2.09 8.66 -2.28
C VAL A 312 -2.90 9.94 -2.42
N GLY A 313 -2.66 10.92 -1.55
CA GLY A 313 -3.47 12.12 -1.55
C GLY A 313 -2.75 13.37 -1.06
N PHE A 314 -3.28 14.51 -1.46
CA PHE A 314 -2.81 15.83 -1.05
C PHE A 314 -3.99 16.75 -0.72
N LEU A 315 -3.74 17.74 0.12
CA LEU A 315 -4.72 18.75 0.49
C LEU A 315 -4.75 19.87 -0.55
N ASP A 316 -5.94 20.18 -1.04
CA ASP A 316 -6.23 21.43 -1.77
C ASP A 316 -7.24 22.23 -0.93
N GLY A 317 -6.76 23.24 -0.26
CA GLY A 317 -7.53 23.95 0.74
C GLY A 317 -7.96 23.01 1.90
N THR A 318 -9.25 22.76 2.02
CA THR A 318 -9.85 21.87 3.04
C THR A 318 -10.22 20.49 2.50
N SER A 319 -9.94 20.22 1.23
CA SER A 319 -10.24 18.94 0.60
C SER A 319 -8.99 18.11 0.40
N LEU A 320 -9.01 16.86 0.85
CA LEU A 320 -8.00 15.86 0.57
C LEU A 320 -8.41 15.14 -0.71
N HIS A 321 -7.62 15.29 -1.76
CA HIS A 321 -7.81 14.66 -3.06
C HIS A 321 -6.77 13.59 -3.29
N GLY A 322 -7.14 12.53 -4.00
CA GLY A 322 -6.16 11.51 -4.34
C GLY A 322 -6.70 10.34 -5.11
N THR A 323 -5.87 9.32 -5.19
CA THR A 323 -6.19 8.03 -5.80
C THR A 323 -6.08 6.93 -4.76
N PHE A 324 -6.85 5.87 -4.95
CA PHE A 324 -6.81 4.69 -4.09
C PHE A 324 -6.82 3.42 -4.92
N GLU A 325 -6.36 2.35 -4.31
CA GLU A 325 -6.47 1.00 -4.80
C GLU A 325 -6.85 0.07 -3.64
N TYR A 326 -7.73 -0.88 -3.92
CA TYR A 326 -8.08 -1.98 -3.03
C TYR A 326 -7.60 -3.28 -3.62
N ASP A 327 -6.82 -4.00 -2.85
CA ASP A 327 -6.43 -5.39 -3.10
C ASP A 327 -7.25 -6.29 -2.17
N ILE A 328 -8.05 -7.18 -2.75
CA ILE A 328 -8.94 -8.05 -1.97
C ILE A 328 -8.44 -9.48 -2.05
N ALA A 329 -8.08 -10.04 -0.90
CA ALA A 329 -7.71 -11.43 -0.72
C ALA A 329 -8.82 -12.19 0.02
N TYR A 330 -9.00 -13.47 -0.32
CA TYR A 330 -10.02 -14.32 0.26
C TYR A 330 -9.36 -15.51 0.96
N ASP A 331 -9.93 -15.90 2.12
CA ASP A 331 -9.63 -17.15 2.79
C ASP A 331 -10.94 -17.85 3.15
N MET A 332 -10.97 -19.15 2.93
CA MET A 332 -12.12 -19.99 3.32
C MET A 332 -11.74 -20.89 4.48
N ASP A 333 -12.62 -20.92 5.46
CA ASP A 333 -12.62 -22.01 6.43
C ASP A 333 -13.37 -23.21 5.81
N PHE A 334 -12.63 -24.18 5.31
CA PHE A 334 -13.19 -25.33 4.63
C PHE A 334 -13.82 -26.36 5.58
N GLY A 335 -13.79 -26.13 6.91
CA GLY A 335 -14.43 -27.00 7.89
C GLY A 335 -14.12 -28.47 7.69
N PRO A 336 -15.14 -29.33 7.44
CA PRO A 336 -14.98 -30.78 7.34
C PRO A 336 -14.36 -31.27 6.02
N VAL A 337 -13.98 -30.37 5.10
CA VAL A 337 -13.32 -30.79 3.85
C VAL A 337 -11.98 -31.45 4.17
N PRO A 338 -11.63 -32.59 3.53
CA PRO A 338 -10.35 -33.25 3.75
C PRO A 338 -9.18 -32.29 3.52
N GLN A 339 -8.23 -32.27 4.45
CA GLN A 339 -7.09 -31.34 4.46
C GLN A 339 -6.27 -31.36 3.16
N GLN A 340 -6.27 -32.51 2.46
CA GLN A 340 -5.62 -32.69 1.16
C GLN A 340 -6.22 -31.80 0.06
N LEU A 341 -7.51 -31.45 0.16
CA LEU A 341 -8.20 -30.56 -0.79
C LEU A 341 -8.05 -29.08 -0.42
N HIS A 342 -7.67 -28.76 0.81
CA HIS A 342 -7.53 -27.37 1.26
C HIS A 342 -6.48 -26.62 0.43
N ALA A 343 -5.34 -27.25 0.12
CA ALA A 343 -4.28 -26.64 -0.69
C ALA A 343 -4.77 -26.33 -2.12
N PHE A 344 -5.50 -27.25 -2.71
CA PHE A 344 -6.07 -27.07 -4.05
C PHE A 344 -7.13 -25.94 -4.06
N LEU A 345 -8.04 -25.95 -3.10
CA LEU A 345 -9.08 -24.92 -2.99
C LEU A 345 -8.49 -23.54 -2.70
N ARG A 346 -7.51 -23.46 -1.81
CA ARG A 346 -6.77 -22.20 -1.55
C ARG A 346 -6.05 -21.69 -2.79
N ALA A 347 -5.42 -22.56 -3.57
CA ALA A 347 -4.77 -22.18 -4.82
C ALA A 347 -5.77 -21.62 -5.84
N GLN A 348 -6.99 -22.17 -5.92
CA GLN A 348 -8.05 -21.64 -6.78
C GLN A 348 -8.55 -20.27 -6.28
N LEU A 349 -8.61 -20.05 -4.98
CA LEU A 349 -9.02 -18.76 -4.39
C LEU A 349 -7.94 -17.70 -4.50
N GLN A 350 -6.67 -18.05 -4.33
CA GLN A 350 -5.55 -17.14 -4.55
C GLN A 350 -5.49 -16.64 -6.00
N GLN A 351 -6.03 -17.40 -6.95
CA GLN A 351 -6.23 -16.93 -8.33
C GLN A 351 -7.43 -15.97 -8.46
N SER A 352 -8.23 -15.83 -7.42
CA SER A 352 -9.42 -14.96 -7.37
C SER A 352 -9.14 -13.59 -6.75
N PHE A 353 -7.90 -13.13 -6.80
CA PHE A 353 -7.49 -11.83 -6.33
C PHE A 353 -8.17 -10.71 -7.15
N HIS A 354 -8.71 -9.72 -6.46
CA HIS A 354 -9.34 -8.56 -7.10
C HIS A 354 -8.59 -7.30 -6.73
N SER A 355 -8.38 -6.45 -7.69
CA SER A 355 -7.85 -5.12 -7.48
C SER A 355 -8.72 -4.10 -8.19
N ILE A 356 -9.16 -3.09 -7.45
CA ILE A 356 -9.97 -1.97 -7.93
C ILE A 356 -9.25 -0.69 -7.57
N TRP A 357 -9.24 0.25 -8.51
CA TRP A 357 -8.68 1.56 -8.29
C TRP A 357 -9.69 2.67 -8.54
N GLY A 358 -9.42 3.83 -7.99
CA GLY A 358 -10.27 4.98 -8.16
C GLY A 358 -9.68 6.29 -7.65
N GLU A 359 -10.51 7.30 -7.62
CA GLU A 359 -10.20 8.63 -7.11
C GLU A 359 -11.07 8.92 -5.89
N PHE A 360 -10.59 9.79 -5.02
CA PHE A 360 -11.35 10.21 -3.84
C PHE A 360 -11.20 11.69 -3.57
N GLU A 361 -12.21 12.21 -2.87
CA GLU A 361 -12.19 13.51 -2.22
C GLU A 361 -12.80 13.38 -0.82
N ILE A 362 -12.07 13.87 0.18
CA ILE A 362 -12.54 13.93 1.57
C ILE A 362 -12.40 15.38 2.04
N ARG A 363 -13.51 15.98 2.42
CA ARG A 363 -13.53 17.34 2.96
C ARG A 363 -13.27 17.31 4.46
N LEU A 364 -12.33 18.14 4.88
CA LEU A 364 -11.86 18.25 6.25
C LEU A 364 -12.13 19.66 6.79
N MET A 365 -12.35 19.75 8.09
CA MET A 365 -12.40 21.01 8.81
C MET A 365 -11.47 20.92 10.01
N THR A 366 -10.49 21.80 10.07
CA THR A 366 -9.62 21.88 11.25
C THR A 366 -10.44 22.27 12.47
N VAL A 367 -10.31 21.52 13.54
CA VAL A 367 -11.01 21.77 14.80
C VAL A 367 -10.03 22.04 15.93
N GLY A 368 -10.29 23.05 16.72
CA GLY A 368 -9.52 23.32 17.93
C GLY A 368 -9.87 22.31 19.03
N ARG A 369 -8.93 22.14 19.98
CA ARG A 369 -9.08 21.19 21.11
C ARG A 369 -10.34 21.40 21.95
N SER A 370 -10.83 22.64 22.03
CA SER A 370 -12.05 23.02 22.77
C SER A 370 -13.35 22.67 22.08
N GLN A 371 -13.30 22.19 20.83
CA GLN A 371 -14.49 21.86 20.01
C GLN A 371 -14.78 20.35 19.97
N LEU A 372 -14.04 19.58 20.77
CA LEU A 372 -14.20 18.14 20.82
C LEU A 372 -15.35 17.74 21.72
N PRO A 373 -16.16 16.74 21.35
CA PRO A 373 -17.12 16.13 22.24
C PRO A 373 -16.40 15.57 23.50
N ALA A 374 -16.92 15.88 24.69
CA ALA A 374 -16.33 15.44 25.95
C ALA A 374 -16.29 13.90 26.15
N ASN A 375 -17.02 13.18 25.31
CA ASN A 375 -17.11 11.70 25.32
C ASN A 375 -16.23 11.00 24.31
N LEU A 376 -15.39 11.72 23.58
CA LEU A 376 -14.24 11.15 22.92
C LEU A 376 -13.12 10.93 23.95
N ASP A 377 -13.44 10.22 25.01
CA ASP A 377 -12.44 9.59 25.84
C ASP A 377 -11.70 8.61 24.95
N LEU A 378 -10.55 9.05 24.57
CA LEU A 378 -9.56 8.32 23.86
C LEU A 378 -9.25 7.09 24.65
N PHE A 379 -9.72 6.00 24.17
CA PHE A 379 -9.56 4.70 24.73
C PHE A 379 -8.23 4.57 25.45
N GLU A 380 -8.32 4.35 26.73
CA GLU A 380 -7.31 3.68 27.49
C GLU A 380 -6.95 2.40 26.72
N LEU A 381 -5.82 2.44 26.05
CA LEU A 381 -5.14 1.26 25.63
C LEU A 381 -4.43 0.71 26.86
N SER A 382 -5.18 -0.11 27.60
CA SER A 382 -4.60 -1.08 28.53
C SER A 382 -3.87 -2.16 27.76
#